data_697334fe6a92c80261315155959a7aa8
#
_entry.id   697334fe6a92c80261315155959a7aa8
#
_cell.length_a   1.000
_cell.length_b   1.000
_cell.length_c   1.000
_cell.angle_alpha   90.00
_cell.angle_beta   90.00
_cell.angle_gamma   90.00
#
_symmetry.space_group_name_H-M   'P 1'
#
loop_
_entity.id
_entity.type
_entity.pdbx_description
1 polymer ?
#
loop_
_entity_poly.entity_id
_entity_poly.type
_entity_poly.pdbx_seq_one_letter_code
_entity_poly.pdbx_strand_id
1 'polypeptide(L)' 'MSPIKLSEILRPFEGKWVALNKARTKVLASGDSPERVADKAKREKNEKQPVITFVPAFDVDYVG' A
#
# COMPACT_ATOMS: atom_id res chain seq x y z
N MET A 1 12.15 16.78 -11.54
CA MET A 1 11.08 16.10 -11.16
C MET A 1 11.28 15.37 -9.90
N SER A 2 10.46 15.54 -8.95
CA SER A 2 10.68 14.88 -7.73
C SER A 2 10.13 13.51 -7.76
N PRO A 3 10.79 12.59 -7.14
CA PRO A 3 10.31 11.23 -7.12
C PRO A 3 9.09 11.16 -6.22
N ILE A 4 8.24 10.22 -6.48
CA ILE A 4 7.08 10.02 -5.70
C ILE A 4 7.49 9.40 -4.40
N LYS A 5 7.09 9.95 -3.28
CA LYS A 5 7.44 9.37 -2.01
C LYS A 5 6.42 8.33 -1.65
N LEU A 6 6.86 7.15 -1.36
CA LEU A 6 5.98 6.06 -1.04
C LEU A 6 5.14 6.41 0.18
N SER A 7 5.69 7.14 1.14
CA SER A 7 4.93 7.49 2.32
C SER A 7 3.72 8.34 1.97
N GLU A 8 3.82 9.17 0.94
CA GLU A 8 2.68 9.99 0.55
C GLU A 8 1.60 9.14 -0.10
N ILE A 9 2.01 8.15 -0.86
CA ILE A 9 1.07 7.27 -1.52
C ILE A 9 0.33 6.47 -0.48
N LEU A 10 1.00 6.06 0.58
CA LEU A 10 0.42 5.19 1.58
C LEU A 10 -0.34 5.93 2.67
N ARG A 11 -0.20 7.23 2.76
CA ARG A 11 -0.85 7.98 3.80
C ARG A 11 -2.35 7.75 3.95
N PRO A 12 -3.11 7.73 2.90
CA PRO A 12 -4.56 7.50 3.03
C PRO A 12 -4.89 6.09 3.51
N PHE A 13 -3.90 5.21 3.60
CA PHE A 13 -4.16 3.83 3.96
C PHE A 13 -3.57 3.47 5.33
N GLU A 14 -3.40 4.45 6.20
CA GLU A 14 -2.83 4.20 7.52
C GLU A 14 -3.60 3.13 8.26
N GLY A 15 -2.89 2.25 8.91
CA GLY A 15 -3.49 1.18 9.68
C GLY A 15 -4.08 0.06 8.84
N LYS A 16 -3.75 0.01 7.56
CA LYS A 16 -4.30 -1.00 6.69
C LYS A 16 -3.23 -1.72 5.93
N TRP A 17 -3.59 -2.85 5.38
CA TRP A 17 -2.68 -3.56 4.50
C TRP A 17 -2.93 -3.08 3.09
N VAL A 18 -1.89 -2.98 2.30
CA VAL A 18 -2.02 -2.54 0.91
C VAL A 18 -1.26 -3.48 0.00
N ALA A 19 -1.69 -3.56 -1.24
CA ALA A 19 -0.97 -4.27 -2.27
C ALA A 19 -0.48 -3.23 -3.26
N LEU A 20 0.79 -3.28 -3.55
CA LEU A 20 1.39 -2.33 -4.48
C LEU A 20 1.79 -3.04 -5.75
N ASN A 21 1.95 -2.31 -6.82
CA ASN A 21 2.43 -2.89 -8.05
C ASN A 21 3.90 -3.24 -7.85
N LYS A 22 4.48 -3.97 -8.79
CA LYS A 22 5.85 -4.42 -8.66
C LYS A 22 6.80 -3.27 -8.48
N ALA A 23 6.56 -2.16 -9.12
CA ALA A 23 7.44 -1.00 -9.03
C ALA A 23 7.18 -0.18 -7.76
N ARG A 24 6.14 -0.53 -7.00
CA ARG A 24 5.80 0.18 -5.77
C ARG A 24 5.45 1.64 -6.01
N THR A 25 4.85 1.93 -7.14
CA THR A 25 4.46 3.30 -7.45
C THR A 25 2.98 3.51 -7.34
N LYS A 26 2.17 2.43 -7.20
CA LYS A 26 0.76 2.56 -7.09
C LYS A 26 0.19 1.58 -6.11
N VAL A 27 -0.84 1.98 -5.40
CA VAL A 27 -1.56 1.08 -4.51
C VAL A 27 -2.65 0.42 -5.34
N LEU A 28 -2.61 -0.88 -5.43
CA LEU A 28 -3.58 -1.63 -6.22
C LEU A 28 -4.79 -2.01 -5.41
N ALA A 29 -4.62 -2.27 -4.14
CA ALA A 29 -5.72 -2.65 -3.29
C ALA A 29 -5.38 -2.34 -1.84
N SER A 30 -6.38 -2.24 -0.99
CA SER A 30 -6.15 -2.01 0.43
C SER A 30 -7.24 -2.71 1.21
N GLY A 31 -6.98 -3.05 2.44
CA GLY A 31 -7.95 -3.72 3.28
C GLY A 31 -7.38 -4.07 4.64
N ASP A 32 -8.16 -4.85 5.40
CA ASP A 32 -7.76 -5.20 6.73
C ASP A 32 -6.94 -6.46 6.80
N SER A 33 -6.79 -7.17 5.74
CA SER A 33 -6.10 -8.44 5.73
C SER A 33 -5.16 -8.53 4.54
N PRO A 34 -3.94 -9.01 4.74
CA PRO A 34 -3.00 -9.12 3.64
C PRO A 34 -3.48 -10.12 2.58
N GLU A 35 -4.18 -11.16 3.00
CA GLU A 35 -4.66 -12.14 2.06
C GLU A 35 -5.72 -11.57 1.15
N ARG A 36 -6.63 -10.77 1.69
CA ARG A 36 -7.66 -10.18 0.90
C ARG A 36 -7.09 -9.17 -0.08
N VAL A 37 -6.13 -8.39 0.40
CA VAL A 37 -5.52 -7.37 -0.43
C VAL A 37 -4.76 -8.02 -1.58
N ALA A 38 -4.04 -9.09 -1.29
CA ALA A 38 -3.29 -9.80 -2.32
C ALA A 38 -4.24 -10.39 -3.36
N ASP A 39 -5.33 -10.98 -2.90
CA ASP A 39 -6.28 -11.61 -3.81
C ASP A 39 -6.93 -10.55 -4.69
N LYS A 40 -7.26 -9.41 -4.11
CA LYS A 40 -7.88 -8.38 -4.88
C LYS A 40 -6.93 -7.82 -5.93
N ALA A 41 -5.67 -7.65 -5.59
CA ALA A 41 -4.70 -7.14 -6.54
C ALA A 41 -4.51 -8.13 -7.69
N LYS A 42 -4.49 -9.43 -7.38
CA LYS A 42 -4.31 -10.42 -8.42
C LYS A 42 -5.53 -10.51 -9.32
N ARG A 43 -6.73 -10.43 -8.73
CA ARG A 43 -7.91 -10.57 -9.54
C ARG A 43 -8.28 -9.31 -10.27
N GLU A 44 -8.30 -8.19 -9.60
CA GLU A 44 -8.79 -6.98 -10.21
C GLU A 44 -7.75 -6.24 -11.00
N LYS A 45 -6.52 -6.31 -10.59
CA LYS A 45 -5.46 -5.56 -11.27
C LYS A 45 -4.53 -6.47 -12.04
N ASN A 46 -4.81 -7.75 -12.02
CA ASN A 46 -4.05 -8.71 -12.80
C ASN A 46 -2.57 -8.68 -12.44
N GLU A 47 -2.23 -8.35 -11.23
CA GLU A 47 -0.85 -8.30 -10.81
C GLU A 47 -0.46 -9.66 -10.29
N LYS A 48 0.50 -10.33 -10.91
CA LYS A 48 0.86 -11.67 -10.51
C LYS A 48 1.60 -11.71 -9.19
N GLN A 49 2.39 -10.71 -8.90
CA GLN A 49 3.15 -10.70 -7.67
C GLN A 49 3.06 -9.34 -7.01
N PRO A 50 1.95 -9.03 -6.40
CA PRO A 50 1.80 -7.74 -5.76
C PRO A 50 2.68 -7.66 -4.52
N VAL A 51 3.15 -6.49 -4.21
CA VAL A 51 3.95 -6.27 -3.02
C VAL A 51 2.98 -5.94 -1.90
N ILE A 52 2.93 -6.79 -0.87
CA ILE A 52 1.99 -6.60 0.22
C ILE A 52 2.72 -5.99 1.39
N THR A 53 2.21 -4.93 1.93
CA THR A 53 2.84 -4.28 3.05
C THR A 53 1.80 -3.71 3.99
N PHE A 54 2.16 -3.54 5.25
CA PHE A 54 1.26 -2.95 6.22
C PHE A 54 1.64 -1.49 6.37
N VAL A 55 0.67 -0.61 6.41
CA VAL A 55 0.90 0.82 6.54
C VAL A 55 0.64 1.20 7.98
N PRO A 56 1.66 1.52 8.75
CA PRO A 56 1.45 1.91 10.14
C PRO A 56 0.77 3.28 10.22
N ALA A 57 0.24 3.56 11.38
CA ALA A 57 -0.40 4.86 11.56
C ALA A 57 0.66 5.95 11.59
N PHE A 58 0.43 7.00 10.87
CA PHE A 58 1.40 8.06 10.84
C PHE A 58 1.01 9.19 11.78
N ASP A 59 0.09 8.96 12.66
CA ASP A 59 -0.32 10.00 13.54
C ASP A 59 0.63 10.18 14.60
N VAL A 60 1.69 9.61 14.65
CA VAL A 60 2.56 9.69 15.62
C VAL A 60 3.17 10.89 15.61
N ASP A 61 3.15 11.62 16.47
CA ASP A 61 3.70 12.67 16.44
C ASP A 61 4.94 12.71 16.67
N TYR A 62 5.67 12.71 15.98
CA TYR A 62 6.91 12.73 16.12
C TYR A 62 7.23 13.88 16.55
N VAL A 63 6.88 14.67 16.79
CA VAL A 63 7.29 15.68 17.27
C VAL A 63 8.42 16.04 16.98
N GLY A 64 8.65 16.02 16.49
CA GLY A 64 9.88 16.35 16.22
C GLY A 64 10.14 16.80 15.42
#